data_38e8f2426eec5fcebdc378cdd12e04df
#
_entry.id   38e8f2426eec5fcebdc378cdd12e04df
#
_cell.length_a   1.000
_cell.length_b   1.000
_cell.length_c   1.000
_cell.angle_alpha   90.00
_cell.angle_beta   90.00
_cell.angle_gamma   90.00
#
_symmetry.space_group_name_H-M   'P 1'
#
loop_
_entity.id
_entity.type
_entity.pdbx_description
1 polymer ?
#
loop_
_entity_poly.entity_id
_entity_poly.type
_entity_poly.pdbx_seq_one_letter_code
_entity_poly.pdbx_strand_id
1 'polypeptide(L)'
;MEAENIVDKKELKGLPIWACILLFIVVFFVFMLLYSALIQGFLSLVLGVEARHPGIVGYILQETGMLLTALTSAVIMLRFERRPFSDLGLSVKGHARGLWYGLLIAVLFYLVGFGLSLLLGEIEVTGFKFEPVNLLGSWVFFLLVALFEEILMRGYILGRLLHTRMNKFLSLFISSALFALLHIFNPEIDFLPMLNLLLAGMLLGASYLYTKNLCFPISLHLFWNWIQGPILGYQVSGNDFGTSLLTLHLPEENVLNGG
;
A
#
# COMPACT_ATOMS: atom_id res chain seq x y z
N MET A 1 12.60 14.93 35.23
CA MET A 1 11.39 15.77 35.32
C MET A 1 10.49 15.33 34.16
N GLU A 2 9.65 14.63 34.50
CA GLU A 2 8.32 14.12 34.24
C GLU A 2 7.63 14.87 33.08
N ALA A 3 7.72 14.37 31.88
CA ALA A 3 6.71 14.57 30.85
C ALA A 3 5.64 13.51 31.09
N GLU A 4 4.71 13.86 31.97
CA GLU A 4 3.55 13.09 32.36
C GLU A 4 2.72 12.70 31.14
N ASN A 5 2.49 11.41 31.08
CA ASN A 5 1.41 10.71 30.41
C ASN A 5 0.07 11.45 30.56
N ILE A 6 -0.27 12.30 29.63
CA ILE A 6 -1.67 12.65 29.40
C ILE A 6 -2.27 11.52 28.54
N VAL A 7 -2.41 10.36 29.15
CA VAL A 7 -3.41 9.39 28.73
C VAL A 7 -4.74 10.02 29.13
N ASP A 8 -5.41 10.61 28.14
CA ASP A 8 -6.73 11.19 28.32
C ASP A 8 -7.68 10.09 28.82
N LYS A 9 -7.99 10.11 30.12
CA LYS A 9 -8.85 9.17 30.84
C LYS A 9 -10.33 9.37 30.50
N LYS A 10 -10.68 9.58 29.26
CA LYS A 10 -12.02 9.33 28.73
C LYS A 10 -12.01 8.02 27.96
N GLU A 11 -11.68 6.92 28.65
CA GLU A 11 -12.16 5.61 28.21
C GLU A 11 -13.69 5.67 28.24
N LEU A 12 -14.26 5.99 27.08
CA LEU A 12 -15.65 5.70 26.81
C LEU A 12 -15.87 4.21 27.12
N LYS A 13 -16.99 3.87 27.72
CA LYS A 13 -17.51 2.47 27.78
C LYS A 13 -17.72 1.96 26.36
N GLY A 14 -16.68 1.76 25.61
CA GLY A 14 -16.61 1.34 24.23
C GLY A 14 -15.98 -0.04 24.09
N LEU A 15 -16.08 -0.60 22.92
CA LEU A 15 -15.42 -1.87 22.60
C LEU A 15 -13.90 -1.72 22.80
N PRO A 16 -13.20 -2.79 23.24
CA PRO A 16 -11.75 -2.77 23.29
C PRO A 16 -11.16 -2.58 21.89
N ILE A 17 -9.99 -1.99 21.79
CA ILE A 17 -9.37 -1.58 20.49
C ILE A 17 -9.28 -2.77 19.51
N TRP A 18 -8.96 -3.98 19.99
CA TRP A 18 -8.92 -5.17 19.14
C TRP A 18 -10.28 -5.48 18.50
N ALA A 19 -11.39 -5.28 19.26
CA ALA A 19 -12.74 -5.47 18.73
C ALA A 19 -13.11 -4.37 17.72
N CYS A 20 -12.64 -3.13 17.93
CA CYS A 20 -12.78 -2.06 16.93
C CYS A 20 -12.03 -2.39 15.63
N ILE A 21 -10.82 -2.96 15.73
CA ILE A 21 -10.06 -3.40 14.54
C ILE A 21 -10.79 -4.54 13.82
N LEU A 22 -11.29 -5.54 14.54
CA LEU A 22 -12.09 -6.62 13.92
C LEU A 22 -13.36 -6.08 13.26
N LEU A 23 -14.08 -5.18 13.93
CA LEU A 23 -15.27 -4.55 13.36
C LEU A 23 -14.92 -3.71 12.11
N PHE A 24 -13.81 -2.99 12.15
CA PHE A 24 -13.29 -2.27 10.97
C PHE A 24 -13.03 -3.21 9.79
N ILE A 25 -12.42 -4.36 10.04
CA ILE A 25 -12.18 -5.37 8.99
C ILE A 25 -13.51 -5.87 8.41
N VAL A 26 -14.51 -6.16 9.26
CA VAL A 26 -15.84 -6.57 8.78
C VAL A 26 -16.49 -5.46 7.94
N VAL A 27 -16.48 -4.22 8.42
CA VAL A 27 -17.04 -3.05 7.70
C VAL A 27 -16.29 -2.87 6.37
N PHE A 28 -14.96 -3.02 6.37
CA PHE A 28 -14.15 -2.95 5.16
C PHE A 28 -14.59 -4.00 4.12
N PHE A 29 -14.73 -5.26 4.50
CA PHE A 29 -15.18 -6.31 3.58
C PHE A 29 -16.61 -6.08 3.04
N VAL A 30 -17.53 -5.57 3.87
CA VAL A 30 -18.89 -5.23 3.43
C VAL A 30 -18.84 -4.15 2.33
N PHE A 31 -18.10 -3.06 2.55
CA PHE A 31 -17.98 -1.99 1.55
C PHE A 31 -17.15 -2.41 0.34
N MET A 32 -16.14 -3.26 0.52
CA MET A 32 -15.38 -3.84 -0.58
C MET A 32 -16.30 -4.62 -1.53
N LEU A 33 -17.16 -5.49 -1.01
CA LEU A 33 -18.13 -6.23 -1.83
C LEU A 33 -19.12 -5.28 -2.50
N LEU A 34 -19.62 -4.27 -1.79
CA LEU A 34 -20.55 -3.29 -2.34
C LEU A 34 -19.94 -2.50 -3.49
N TYR A 35 -18.79 -1.85 -3.27
CA TYR A 35 -18.15 -1.03 -4.31
C TYR A 35 -17.63 -1.88 -5.47
N SER A 36 -17.10 -3.09 -5.20
CA SER A 36 -16.72 -4.01 -6.26
C SER A 36 -17.90 -4.39 -7.15
N ALA A 37 -19.06 -4.71 -6.57
CA ALA A 37 -20.27 -5.03 -7.33
C ALA A 37 -20.76 -3.83 -8.17
N LEU A 38 -20.75 -2.62 -7.61
CA LEU A 38 -21.12 -1.40 -8.31
C LEU A 38 -20.19 -1.11 -9.50
N ILE A 39 -18.89 -1.23 -9.29
CA ILE A 39 -17.88 -0.97 -10.33
C ILE A 39 -17.95 -2.04 -11.41
N GLN A 40 -18.04 -3.32 -11.05
CA GLN A 40 -18.19 -4.40 -12.03
C GLN A 40 -19.48 -4.23 -12.85
N GLY A 41 -20.59 -3.87 -12.20
CA GLY A 41 -21.83 -3.54 -12.89
C GLY A 41 -21.66 -2.37 -13.87
N PHE A 42 -20.99 -1.30 -13.46
CA PHE A 42 -20.69 -0.17 -14.33
C PHE A 42 -19.80 -0.56 -15.51
N LEU A 43 -18.68 -1.28 -15.26
CA LEU A 43 -17.76 -1.74 -16.30
C LEU A 43 -18.46 -2.61 -17.34
N SER A 44 -19.28 -3.58 -16.90
CA SER A 44 -19.95 -4.49 -17.80
C SER A 44 -21.15 -3.87 -18.54
N LEU A 45 -22.03 -3.13 -17.82
CA LEU A 45 -23.28 -2.64 -18.39
C LEU A 45 -23.13 -1.32 -19.16
N VAL A 46 -22.19 -0.45 -18.74
CA VAL A 46 -22.02 0.89 -19.33
C VAL A 46 -20.86 0.92 -20.30
N LEU A 47 -19.74 0.31 -19.97
CA LEU A 47 -18.53 0.33 -20.79
C LEU A 47 -18.36 -0.92 -21.66
N GLY A 48 -19.16 -1.96 -21.45
CA GLY A 48 -19.04 -3.23 -22.19
C GLY A 48 -17.71 -3.96 -21.97
N VAL A 49 -17.01 -3.66 -20.86
CA VAL A 49 -15.69 -4.21 -20.54
C VAL A 49 -15.85 -5.49 -19.72
N GLU A 50 -15.22 -6.57 -20.18
CA GLU A 50 -15.18 -7.82 -19.41
C GLU A 50 -14.34 -7.68 -18.15
N ALA A 51 -14.80 -8.26 -17.03
CA ALA A 51 -14.14 -8.22 -15.74
C ALA A 51 -12.71 -8.82 -15.75
N ARG A 52 -12.42 -9.72 -16.67
CA ARG A 52 -11.11 -10.39 -16.78
C ARG A 52 -10.04 -9.55 -17.47
N HIS A 53 -10.44 -8.59 -18.31
CA HIS A 53 -9.51 -7.74 -19.08
C HIS A 53 -9.97 -6.28 -19.05
N PRO A 54 -9.97 -5.65 -17.86
CA PRO A 54 -10.57 -4.32 -17.68
C PRO A 54 -9.74 -3.18 -18.31
N GLY A 55 -8.52 -3.47 -18.76
CA GLY A 55 -7.59 -2.42 -19.20
C GLY A 55 -7.21 -1.45 -18.08
N ILE A 56 -6.34 -0.47 -18.39
CA ILE A 56 -5.84 0.48 -17.38
C ILE A 56 -6.95 1.30 -16.73
N VAL A 57 -7.97 1.71 -17.50
CA VAL A 57 -9.12 2.46 -16.97
C VAL A 57 -9.94 1.62 -16.00
N GLY A 58 -10.17 0.35 -16.33
CA GLY A 58 -10.90 -0.56 -15.45
C GLY A 58 -10.12 -0.84 -14.16
N TYR A 59 -8.82 -1.02 -14.22
CA TYR A 59 -7.97 -1.16 -13.02
C TYR A 59 -8.01 0.10 -12.15
N ILE A 60 -7.93 1.30 -12.73
CA ILE A 60 -8.06 2.57 -11.99
C ILE A 60 -9.43 2.67 -11.30
N LEU A 61 -10.51 2.26 -11.96
CA LEU A 61 -11.84 2.26 -11.36
C LEU A 61 -11.96 1.26 -10.19
N GLN A 62 -11.37 0.06 -10.33
CA GLN A 62 -11.33 -0.93 -9.25
C GLN A 62 -10.58 -0.40 -8.04
N GLU A 63 -9.39 0.20 -8.23
CA GLU A 63 -8.61 0.78 -7.13
C GLU A 63 -9.28 2.02 -6.52
N THR A 64 -10.02 2.79 -7.33
CA THR A 64 -10.88 3.85 -6.80
C THR A 64 -11.93 3.29 -5.84
N GLY A 65 -12.53 2.14 -6.17
CA GLY A 65 -13.45 1.43 -5.27
C GLY A 65 -12.78 0.95 -3.99
N MET A 66 -11.55 0.46 -4.07
CA MET A 66 -10.78 0.05 -2.89
C MET A 66 -10.45 1.25 -1.99
N LEU A 67 -10.06 2.39 -2.57
CA LEU A 67 -9.82 3.62 -1.82
C LEU A 67 -11.11 4.13 -1.16
N LEU A 68 -12.24 4.12 -1.87
CA LEU A 68 -13.55 4.48 -1.30
C LEU A 68 -13.92 3.54 -0.16
N THR A 69 -13.67 2.24 -0.31
CA THR A 69 -13.86 1.24 0.74
C THR A 69 -13.06 1.59 1.99
N ALA A 70 -11.76 1.84 1.86
CA ALA A 70 -10.89 2.19 2.98
C ALA A 70 -11.33 3.48 3.68
N LEU A 71 -11.62 4.53 2.91
CA LEU A 71 -12.06 5.82 3.44
C LEU A 71 -13.43 5.71 4.15
N THR A 72 -14.41 5.07 3.52
CA THR A 72 -15.74 4.92 4.09
C THR A 72 -15.70 4.13 5.40
N SER A 73 -14.96 3.01 5.40
CA SER A 73 -14.79 2.17 6.58
C SER A 73 -14.08 2.92 7.71
N ALA A 74 -13.00 3.63 7.38
CA ALA A 74 -12.26 4.43 8.35
C ALA A 74 -13.12 5.56 8.95
N VAL A 75 -13.88 6.28 8.11
CA VAL A 75 -14.78 7.34 8.58
C VAL A 75 -15.88 6.80 9.49
N ILE A 76 -16.53 5.69 9.13
CA ILE A 76 -17.56 5.05 9.96
C ILE A 76 -16.98 4.67 11.32
N MET A 77 -15.84 4.00 11.33
CA MET A 77 -15.23 3.54 12.57
C MET A 77 -14.70 4.67 13.44
N LEU A 78 -14.05 5.68 12.86
CA LEU A 78 -13.61 6.86 13.61
C LEU A 78 -14.80 7.60 14.25
N ARG A 79 -15.94 7.71 13.53
CA ARG A 79 -17.17 8.30 14.11
C ARG A 79 -17.74 7.44 15.22
N PHE A 80 -17.77 6.14 15.04
CA PHE A 80 -18.20 5.19 16.07
C PHE A 80 -17.33 5.32 17.33
N GLU A 81 -16.02 5.45 17.15
CA GLU A 81 -15.04 5.62 18.25
C GLU A 81 -14.94 7.08 18.74
N ARG A 82 -15.71 8.03 18.17
CA ARG A 82 -15.70 9.47 18.47
C ARG A 82 -14.31 10.10 18.30
N ARG A 83 -13.58 9.68 17.28
CA ARG A 83 -12.26 10.18 16.94
C ARG A 83 -12.28 11.11 15.72
N PRO A 84 -11.37 12.09 15.65
CA PRO A 84 -11.31 12.96 14.49
C PRO A 84 -10.69 12.28 13.28
N PHE A 85 -11.08 12.71 12.07
CA PHE A 85 -10.53 12.21 10.81
C PHE A 85 -9.00 12.44 10.68
N SER A 86 -8.48 13.49 11.35
CA SER A 86 -7.03 13.78 11.40
C SER A 86 -6.19 12.63 11.95
N ASP A 87 -6.77 11.72 12.73
CA ASP A 87 -6.06 10.57 13.30
C ASP A 87 -5.54 9.59 12.23
N LEU A 88 -6.08 9.66 11.01
CA LEU A 88 -5.54 8.89 9.86
C LEU A 88 -4.18 9.39 9.39
N GLY A 89 -3.78 10.61 9.75
CA GLY A 89 -2.48 11.17 9.36
C GLY A 89 -2.39 11.65 7.91
N LEU A 90 -3.51 12.00 7.26
CA LEU A 90 -3.56 12.42 5.85
C LEU A 90 -3.19 13.90 5.62
N SER A 91 -2.85 14.66 6.66
CA SER A 91 -2.54 16.08 6.53
C SER A 91 -1.22 16.32 5.79
N VAL A 92 -1.27 17.02 4.67
CA VAL A 92 -0.07 17.43 3.90
C VAL A 92 0.59 18.66 4.56
N LYS A 93 -0.20 19.49 5.29
CA LYS A 93 0.32 20.70 5.92
C LYS A 93 1.38 20.35 6.98
N GLY A 94 2.58 20.85 6.78
CA GLY A 94 3.74 20.55 7.64
C GLY A 94 4.47 19.25 7.31
N HIS A 95 3.92 18.39 6.45
CA HIS A 95 4.48 17.07 6.13
C HIS A 95 4.82 16.88 4.63
N ALA A 96 4.66 17.91 3.80
CA ALA A 96 4.91 17.84 2.36
C ALA A 96 6.33 17.35 2.00
N ARG A 97 7.33 17.62 2.86
CA ARG A 97 8.69 17.07 2.68
C ARG A 97 8.74 15.55 2.67
N GLY A 98 7.78 14.90 3.37
CA GLY A 98 7.65 13.44 3.36
C GLY A 98 7.41 12.88 1.96
N LEU A 99 6.67 13.60 1.10
CA LEU A 99 6.45 13.20 -0.30
C LEU A 99 7.77 13.16 -1.09
N TRP A 100 8.64 14.16 -0.91
CA TRP A 100 9.94 14.19 -1.57
C TRP A 100 10.89 13.13 -1.03
N TYR A 101 10.91 12.90 0.29
CA TYR A 101 11.75 11.87 0.87
C TYR A 101 11.31 10.47 0.46
N GLY A 102 10.01 10.20 0.34
CA GLY A 102 9.51 8.92 -0.16
C GLY A 102 9.95 8.65 -1.59
N LEU A 103 9.78 9.61 -2.50
CA LEU A 103 10.28 9.54 -3.87
C LEU A 103 11.80 9.30 -3.92
N LEU A 104 12.57 10.14 -3.20
CA LEU A 104 14.03 10.08 -3.23
C LEU A 104 14.55 8.71 -2.76
N ILE A 105 13.96 8.17 -1.68
CA ILE A 105 14.36 6.88 -1.15
C ILE A 105 14.00 5.76 -2.12
N ALA A 106 12.81 5.76 -2.73
CA ALA A 106 12.44 4.78 -3.75
C ALA A 106 13.43 4.80 -4.92
N VAL A 107 13.74 6.00 -5.45
CA VAL A 107 14.73 6.15 -6.55
C VAL A 107 16.10 5.62 -6.14
N LEU A 108 16.59 5.95 -4.95
CA LEU A 108 17.90 5.49 -4.48
C LEU A 108 17.95 3.97 -4.32
N PHE A 109 16.92 3.35 -3.77
CA PHE A 109 16.86 1.89 -3.64
C PHE A 109 16.95 1.20 -5.00
N TYR A 110 16.14 1.64 -5.98
CA TYR A 110 16.18 1.04 -7.31
C TYR A 110 17.45 1.41 -8.08
N LEU A 111 17.97 2.63 -7.94
CA LEU A 111 19.25 2.99 -8.56
C LEU A 111 20.39 2.05 -8.10
N VAL A 112 20.44 1.78 -6.80
CA VAL A 112 21.45 0.88 -6.24
C VAL A 112 21.14 -0.58 -6.57
N GLY A 113 19.91 -1.07 -6.27
CA GLY A 113 19.55 -2.47 -6.46
C GLY A 113 19.58 -2.89 -7.92
N PHE A 114 18.90 -2.14 -8.80
CA PHE A 114 18.90 -2.39 -10.23
C PHE A 114 20.28 -2.25 -10.85
N GLY A 115 21.04 -1.22 -10.44
CA GLY A 115 22.42 -1.02 -10.90
C GLY A 115 23.34 -2.17 -10.51
N LEU A 116 23.24 -2.69 -9.29
CA LEU A 116 24.01 -3.85 -8.84
C LEU A 116 23.58 -5.11 -9.62
N SER A 117 22.30 -5.35 -9.82
CA SER A 117 21.82 -6.50 -10.59
C SER A 117 22.33 -6.49 -12.03
N LEU A 118 22.38 -5.31 -12.69
CA LEU A 118 22.99 -5.16 -14.00
C LEU A 118 24.49 -5.45 -13.98
N LEU A 119 25.22 -4.91 -12.99
CA LEU A 119 26.68 -5.09 -12.88
C LEU A 119 27.08 -6.54 -12.60
N LEU A 120 26.23 -7.27 -11.88
CA LEU A 120 26.46 -8.69 -11.57
C LEU A 120 25.97 -9.63 -12.69
N GLY A 121 25.31 -9.11 -13.73
CA GLY A 121 24.75 -9.92 -14.81
C GLY A 121 23.51 -10.73 -14.42
N GLU A 122 22.83 -10.37 -13.32
CA GLU A 122 21.64 -11.04 -12.83
C GLU A 122 20.39 -10.67 -13.63
N ILE A 123 20.45 -9.56 -14.37
CA ILE A 123 19.41 -9.09 -15.27
C ILE A 123 20.02 -8.52 -16.54
N GLU A 124 19.27 -8.61 -17.63
CA GLU A 124 19.59 -7.98 -18.91
C GLU A 124 18.44 -7.10 -19.37
N VAL A 125 18.74 -5.87 -19.83
CA VAL A 125 17.75 -5.01 -20.48
C VAL A 125 17.69 -5.37 -21.96
N THR A 126 16.58 -5.99 -22.40
CA THR A 126 16.40 -6.48 -23.77
C THR A 126 15.57 -5.56 -24.64
N GLY A 127 14.84 -4.62 -24.03
CA GLY A 127 13.99 -3.70 -24.78
C GLY A 127 13.67 -2.41 -24.04
N PHE A 128 13.22 -1.42 -24.84
CA PHE A 128 12.73 -0.13 -24.35
C PHE A 128 11.45 0.22 -25.11
N LYS A 129 10.37 0.51 -24.39
CA LYS A 129 9.08 0.88 -24.98
C LYS A 129 8.46 2.05 -24.24
N PHE A 130 8.44 3.22 -24.87
CA PHE A 130 7.87 4.41 -24.26
C PHE A 130 6.38 4.54 -24.61
N GLU A 131 5.51 4.26 -23.63
CA GLU A 131 4.05 4.39 -23.75
C GLU A 131 3.53 5.38 -22.68
N PRO A 132 3.46 6.70 -22.97
CA PRO A 132 3.17 7.71 -21.97
C PRO A 132 1.79 7.56 -21.32
N VAL A 133 0.80 7.07 -22.07
CA VAL A 133 -0.56 6.82 -21.53
C VAL A 133 -0.54 5.70 -20.49
N ASN A 134 0.18 4.62 -20.76
CA ASN A 134 0.31 3.51 -19.83
C ASN A 134 1.14 3.89 -18.61
N LEU A 135 2.23 4.64 -18.78
CA LEU A 135 3.05 5.14 -17.68
C LEU A 135 2.26 6.08 -16.76
N LEU A 136 1.48 6.99 -17.32
CA LEU A 136 0.64 7.89 -16.53
C LEU A 136 -0.51 7.13 -15.86
N GLY A 137 -1.16 6.24 -16.60
CA GLY A 137 -2.24 5.39 -16.06
C GLY A 137 -1.78 4.52 -14.91
N SER A 138 -0.62 3.87 -15.05
CA SER A 138 -0.03 3.05 -13.97
C SER A 138 0.41 3.90 -12.77
N TRP A 139 0.88 5.14 -12.99
CA TRP A 139 1.17 6.04 -11.88
C TRP A 139 -0.10 6.38 -11.08
N VAL A 140 -1.22 6.69 -11.76
CA VAL A 140 -2.51 6.92 -11.11
C VAL A 140 -2.98 5.66 -10.38
N PHE A 141 -2.86 4.50 -11.02
CA PHE A 141 -3.21 3.20 -10.43
C PHE A 141 -2.43 2.97 -9.11
N PHE A 142 -1.10 3.06 -9.13
CA PHE A 142 -0.28 2.85 -7.93
C PHE A 142 -0.42 3.94 -6.88
N LEU A 143 -0.82 5.16 -7.27
CA LEU A 143 -1.21 6.19 -6.30
C LEU A 143 -2.46 5.77 -5.52
N LEU A 144 -3.46 5.22 -6.19
CA LEU A 144 -4.69 4.73 -5.55
C LEU A 144 -4.40 3.53 -4.66
N VAL A 145 -3.58 2.57 -5.12
CA VAL A 145 -3.10 1.43 -4.32
C VAL A 145 -2.42 1.92 -3.06
N ALA A 146 -1.42 2.79 -3.17
CA ALA A 146 -0.69 3.32 -2.01
C ALA A 146 -1.61 4.08 -1.06
N LEU A 147 -2.55 4.87 -1.56
CA LEU A 147 -3.52 5.58 -0.73
C LEU A 147 -4.39 4.62 0.07
N PHE A 148 -5.03 3.63 -0.59
CA PHE A 148 -5.96 2.75 0.12
C PHE A 148 -5.22 1.86 1.13
N GLU A 149 -4.08 1.29 0.75
CA GLU A 149 -3.34 0.38 1.62
C GLU A 149 -2.71 1.11 2.82
N GLU A 150 -2.15 2.30 2.63
CA GLU A 150 -1.60 3.07 3.73
C GLU A 150 -2.69 3.60 4.67
N ILE A 151 -3.85 4.02 4.17
CA ILE A 151 -5.00 4.41 5.01
C ILE A 151 -5.48 3.22 5.82
N LEU A 152 -5.65 2.06 5.18
CA LEU A 152 -6.07 0.82 5.82
C LEU A 152 -5.09 0.39 6.92
N MET A 153 -3.82 0.20 6.54
CA MET A 153 -2.84 -0.46 7.39
C MET A 153 -2.18 0.48 8.40
N ARG A 154 -1.76 1.68 7.98
CA ARG A 154 -1.02 2.62 8.83
C ARG A 154 -1.95 3.65 9.45
N GLY A 155 -2.84 4.23 8.64
CA GLY A 155 -3.80 5.23 9.12
C GLY A 155 -4.74 4.66 10.17
N TYR A 156 -5.39 3.53 9.88
CA TYR A 156 -6.34 2.95 10.83
C TYR A 156 -5.71 1.85 11.70
N ILE A 157 -5.30 0.69 11.15
CA ILE A 157 -4.91 -0.48 11.95
C ILE A 157 -3.72 -0.17 12.86
N LEU A 158 -2.57 0.26 12.31
CA LEU A 158 -1.41 0.62 13.12
C LEU A 158 -1.72 1.81 14.03
N GLY A 159 -2.40 2.83 13.50
CA GLY A 159 -2.85 3.98 14.29
C GLY A 159 -3.61 3.56 15.53
N ARG A 160 -4.55 2.60 15.43
CA ARG A 160 -5.32 2.08 16.57
C ARG A 160 -4.49 1.22 17.51
N LEU A 161 -3.62 0.33 16.97
CA LEU A 161 -2.74 -0.51 17.80
C LEU A 161 -1.81 0.35 18.68
N LEU A 162 -1.33 1.49 18.17
CA LEU A 162 -0.46 2.41 18.93
C LEU A 162 -1.17 3.13 20.08
N HIS A 163 -2.51 3.08 20.17
CA HIS A 163 -3.28 3.57 21.31
C HIS A 163 -3.53 2.49 22.38
N THR A 164 -3.03 1.27 22.18
CA THR A 164 -3.05 0.23 23.20
C THR A 164 -1.84 0.36 24.16
N ARG A 165 -1.81 -0.46 25.21
CA ARG A 165 -0.62 -0.60 26.07
C ARG A 165 0.45 -1.53 25.47
N MET A 166 0.24 -2.01 24.25
CA MET A 166 1.17 -2.87 23.51
C MET A 166 2.47 -2.12 23.18
N ASN A 167 3.57 -2.84 23.19
CA ASN A 167 4.84 -2.28 22.71
C ASN A 167 4.70 -1.80 21.25
N LYS A 168 5.18 -0.60 20.97
CA LYS A 168 5.07 0.03 19.64
C LYS A 168 5.70 -0.79 18.51
N PHE A 169 6.77 -1.53 18.80
CA PHE A 169 7.42 -2.40 17.80
C PHE A 169 6.61 -3.68 17.55
N LEU A 170 5.92 -4.20 18.59
CA LEU A 170 4.99 -5.30 18.40
C LEU A 170 3.75 -4.84 17.61
N SER A 171 3.24 -3.64 17.86
CA SER A 171 2.16 -3.04 17.05
C SER A 171 2.57 -2.90 15.58
N LEU A 172 3.80 -2.44 15.33
CA LEU A 172 4.39 -2.35 14.00
C LEU A 172 4.47 -3.73 13.34
N PHE A 173 5.03 -4.72 14.03
CA PHE A 173 5.15 -6.08 13.51
C PHE A 173 3.78 -6.70 13.17
N ILE A 174 2.78 -6.59 14.05
CA ILE A 174 1.42 -7.10 13.81
C ILE A 174 0.81 -6.44 12.58
N SER A 175 0.89 -5.11 12.46
CA SER A 175 0.37 -4.40 11.28
C SER A 175 1.09 -4.83 10.00
N SER A 176 2.40 -5.03 10.05
CA SER A 176 3.20 -5.47 8.90
C SER A 176 2.91 -6.92 8.51
N ALA A 177 2.69 -7.79 9.49
CA ALA A 177 2.28 -9.18 9.25
C ALA A 177 0.88 -9.25 8.62
N LEU A 178 -0.07 -8.43 9.09
CA LEU A 178 -1.39 -8.31 8.46
C LEU A 178 -1.28 -7.78 7.02
N PHE A 179 -0.41 -6.80 6.78
CA PHE A 179 -0.13 -6.31 5.44
C PHE A 179 0.38 -7.43 4.51
N ALA A 180 1.37 -8.20 4.93
CA ALA A 180 1.87 -9.33 4.15
C ALA A 180 0.78 -10.39 3.92
N LEU A 181 -0.01 -10.72 4.95
CA LEU A 181 -1.09 -11.71 4.85
C LEU A 181 -2.19 -11.31 3.85
N LEU A 182 -2.45 -10.02 3.62
CA LEU A 182 -3.40 -9.58 2.59
C LEU A 182 -2.96 -9.96 1.17
N HIS A 183 -1.67 -10.23 0.97
CA HIS A 183 -1.09 -10.59 -0.33
C HIS A 183 -0.95 -12.11 -0.54
N ILE A 184 -1.37 -12.94 0.43
CA ILE A 184 -1.15 -14.41 0.38
C ILE A 184 -1.83 -15.09 -0.81
N PHE A 185 -2.86 -14.47 -1.39
CA PHE A 185 -3.58 -14.98 -2.55
C PHE A 185 -3.11 -14.37 -3.88
N ASN A 186 -2.08 -13.52 -3.85
CA ASN A 186 -1.50 -13.00 -5.09
C ASN A 186 -0.78 -14.13 -5.86
N PRO A 187 -0.73 -14.03 -7.19
CA PRO A 187 0.08 -14.97 -7.98
C PRO A 187 1.55 -14.98 -7.52
N GLU A 188 2.20 -16.11 -7.68
CA GLU A 188 3.66 -16.26 -7.47
C GLU A 188 4.17 -15.78 -6.09
N ILE A 189 3.30 -15.81 -5.08
CA ILE A 189 3.68 -15.53 -3.69
C ILE A 189 4.14 -16.82 -3.01
N ASP A 190 5.44 -16.87 -2.71
CA ASP A 190 6.06 -17.88 -1.87
C ASP A 190 6.69 -17.28 -0.60
N PHE A 191 7.63 -17.96 0.03
CA PHE A 191 8.24 -17.52 1.28
C PHE A 191 9.05 -16.22 1.13
N LEU A 192 9.84 -16.07 0.06
CA LEU A 192 10.72 -14.90 -0.09
C LEU A 192 9.95 -13.61 -0.41
N PRO A 193 9.03 -13.57 -1.39
CA PRO A 193 8.10 -12.46 -1.57
C PRO A 193 7.30 -12.12 -0.31
N MET A 194 6.82 -13.12 0.45
CA MET A 194 6.09 -12.88 1.70
C MET A 194 6.97 -12.21 2.75
N LEU A 195 8.23 -12.63 2.89
CA LEU A 195 9.20 -11.99 3.78
C LEU A 195 9.48 -10.55 3.35
N ASN A 196 9.64 -10.30 2.04
CA ASN A 196 9.84 -8.98 1.49
C ASN A 196 8.64 -8.05 1.76
N LEU A 197 7.41 -8.55 1.62
CA LEU A 197 6.19 -7.81 1.99
C LEU A 197 6.13 -7.47 3.48
N LEU A 198 6.55 -8.40 4.35
CA LEU A 198 6.66 -8.12 5.79
C LEU A 198 7.66 -7.00 6.07
N LEU A 199 8.85 -7.06 5.46
CA LEU A 199 9.91 -6.05 5.62
C LEU A 199 9.49 -4.70 5.04
N ALA A 200 8.86 -4.66 3.87
CA ALA A 200 8.27 -3.46 3.29
C ALA A 200 7.18 -2.88 4.21
N GLY A 201 6.33 -3.75 4.76
CA GLY A 201 5.35 -3.39 5.78
C GLY A 201 5.97 -2.70 7.00
N MET A 202 7.08 -3.24 7.50
CA MET A 202 7.83 -2.67 8.62
C MET A 202 8.48 -1.33 8.26
N LEU A 203 9.07 -1.18 7.07
CA LEU A 203 9.68 0.06 6.61
C LEU A 203 8.64 1.19 6.51
N LEU A 204 7.54 0.94 5.82
CA LEU A 204 6.44 1.89 5.66
C LEU A 204 5.79 2.24 7.01
N GLY A 205 5.54 1.23 7.84
CA GLY A 205 4.95 1.42 9.17
C GLY A 205 5.89 2.12 10.16
N ALA A 206 7.21 1.91 10.07
CA ALA A 206 8.20 2.60 10.92
C ALA A 206 8.15 4.12 10.68
N SER A 207 8.01 4.56 9.42
CA SER A 207 7.87 5.98 9.12
C SER A 207 6.64 6.59 9.79
N TYR A 208 5.49 5.90 9.73
CA TYR A 208 4.26 6.33 10.41
C TYR A 208 4.38 6.29 11.93
N LEU A 209 5.09 5.30 12.48
CA LEU A 209 5.32 5.18 13.92
C LEU A 209 5.89 6.47 14.53
N TYR A 210 6.80 7.14 13.83
CA TYR A 210 7.48 8.34 14.31
C TYR A 210 6.82 9.64 13.87
N THR A 211 6.21 9.68 12.69
CA THR A 211 5.63 10.91 12.11
C THR A 211 4.13 11.07 12.40
N LYS A 212 3.41 9.98 12.65
CA LYS A 212 1.93 9.93 12.69
C LYS A 212 1.30 10.55 11.43
N ASN A 213 1.99 10.45 10.29
CA ASN A 213 1.57 11.04 9.03
C ASN A 213 1.85 10.10 7.86
N LEU A 214 0.97 10.11 6.86
CA LEU A 214 1.01 9.20 5.72
C LEU A 214 1.73 9.77 4.48
N CYS A 215 2.18 11.03 4.47
CA CYS A 215 2.84 11.60 3.28
C CYS A 215 4.06 10.80 2.85
N PHE A 216 4.93 10.42 3.78
CA PHE A 216 6.13 9.65 3.45
C PHE A 216 5.79 8.21 3.01
N PRO A 217 5.04 7.40 3.79
CA PRO A 217 4.77 6.04 3.38
C PRO A 217 3.95 5.94 2.08
N ILE A 218 2.98 6.83 1.84
CA ILE A 218 2.24 6.87 0.57
C ILE A 218 3.19 7.16 -0.60
N SER A 219 4.06 8.14 -0.47
CA SER A 219 5.00 8.49 -1.53
C SER A 219 6.02 7.37 -1.79
N LEU A 220 6.61 6.82 -0.72
CA LEU A 220 7.55 5.70 -0.85
C LEU A 220 6.87 4.49 -1.51
N HIS A 221 5.68 4.13 -1.08
CA HIS A 221 4.91 3.00 -1.61
C HIS A 221 4.55 3.20 -3.09
N LEU A 222 4.00 4.38 -3.45
CA LEU A 222 3.69 4.75 -4.82
C LEU A 222 4.90 4.57 -5.74
N PHE A 223 6.00 5.25 -5.41
CA PHE A 223 7.18 5.28 -6.28
C PHE A 223 7.94 3.97 -6.26
N TRP A 224 7.90 3.23 -5.14
CA TRP A 224 8.43 1.87 -5.10
C TRP A 224 7.74 0.99 -6.16
N ASN A 225 6.42 0.87 -6.11
CA ASN A 225 5.66 0.03 -7.02
C ASN A 225 5.73 0.52 -8.47
N TRP A 226 5.64 1.84 -8.69
CA TRP A 226 5.66 2.41 -10.03
C TRP A 226 7.02 2.28 -10.71
N ILE A 227 8.13 2.42 -9.96
CA ILE A 227 9.46 2.20 -10.51
C ILE A 227 9.67 0.69 -10.75
N GLN A 228 9.28 -0.16 -9.81
CA GLN A 228 9.44 -1.61 -9.90
C GLN A 228 8.80 -2.18 -11.17
N GLY A 229 7.50 -2.02 -11.32
CA GLY A 229 6.76 -2.59 -12.43
C GLY A 229 6.81 -1.73 -13.70
N PRO A 230 6.08 -0.62 -13.77
CA PRO A 230 5.91 0.17 -14.99
C PRO A 230 7.19 0.75 -15.59
N ILE A 231 8.22 1.05 -14.78
CA ILE A 231 9.50 1.55 -15.30
C ILE A 231 10.46 0.40 -15.55
N LEU A 232 10.77 -0.40 -14.54
CA LEU A 232 11.83 -1.40 -14.64
C LEU A 232 11.39 -2.75 -15.20
N GLY A 233 10.08 -3.09 -15.15
CA GLY A 233 9.55 -4.34 -15.72
C GLY A 233 9.61 -5.55 -14.79
N TYR A 234 9.80 -5.35 -13.47
CA TYR A 234 9.64 -6.41 -12.50
C TYR A 234 8.16 -6.63 -12.16
N GLN A 235 7.84 -7.79 -11.66
CA GLN A 235 6.54 -8.03 -11.03
C GLN A 235 6.40 -7.18 -9.76
N VAL A 236 5.17 -6.79 -9.44
CA VAL A 236 4.85 -6.06 -8.21
C VAL A 236 3.92 -6.91 -7.36
N SER A 237 4.39 -7.34 -6.19
CA SER A 237 3.64 -8.22 -5.28
C SER A 237 3.08 -9.47 -5.97
N GLY A 238 3.87 -10.09 -6.86
CA GLY A 238 3.49 -11.27 -7.64
C GLY A 238 2.55 -11.00 -8.82
N ASN A 239 2.31 -9.74 -9.17
CA ASN A 239 1.48 -9.39 -10.32
C ASN A 239 2.32 -8.82 -11.46
N ASP A 240 2.03 -9.25 -12.69
CA ASP A 240 2.58 -8.70 -13.92
C ASP A 240 1.61 -7.64 -14.47
N PHE A 241 2.14 -6.45 -14.77
CA PHE A 241 1.38 -5.33 -15.34
C PHE A 241 1.46 -5.26 -16.87
N GLY A 242 2.12 -6.23 -17.50
CA GLY A 242 2.12 -6.50 -18.95
C GLY A 242 2.84 -5.47 -19.82
N THR A 243 2.94 -4.20 -19.43
CA THR A 243 3.62 -3.14 -20.20
C THR A 243 4.50 -2.31 -19.28
N SER A 244 5.79 -2.31 -19.58
CA SER A 244 6.80 -1.54 -18.87
C SER A 244 7.66 -0.73 -19.82
N LEU A 245 8.34 0.28 -19.30
CA LEU A 245 9.30 1.09 -20.05
C LEU A 245 10.53 0.26 -20.47
N LEU A 246 11.04 -0.59 -19.56
CA LEU A 246 12.12 -1.53 -19.84
C LEU A 246 11.55 -2.95 -19.94
N THR A 247 12.10 -3.75 -20.84
CA THR A 247 11.88 -5.19 -20.90
C THR A 247 13.11 -5.87 -20.34
N LEU A 248 12.93 -6.70 -19.31
CA LEU A 248 13.98 -7.44 -18.65
C LEU A 248 14.02 -8.90 -19.12
N HIS A 249 15.22 -9.44 -19.18
CA HIS A 249 15.48 -10.86 -19.23
C HIS A 249 16.27 -11.26 -17.98
N LEU A 250 15.82 -12.31 -17.30
CA LEU A 250 16.49 -12.91 -16.15
C LEU A 250 17.19 -14.18 -16.66
N PRO A 251 18.52 -14.23 -16.73
CA PRO A 251 19.23 -15.39 -17.24
C PRO A 251 18.99 -16.66 -16.42
N GLU A 252 18.93 -16.52 -15.10
CA GLU A 252 18.56 -17.58 -14.16
C GLU A 252 17.78 -16.95 -12.98
N GLU A 253 16.68 -17.58 -12.59
CA GLU A 253 15.93 -17.16 -11.41
C GLU A 253 16.74 -17.50 -10.15
N ASN A 254 16.97 -16.50 -9.32
CA ASN A 254 17.68 -16.65 -8.05
C ASN A 254 17.28 -15.55 -7.05
N VAL A 255 17.77 -15.67 -5.80
CA VAL A 255 17.44 -14.76 -4.70
C VAL A 255 17.81 -13.30 -4.98
N LEU A 256 18.84 -13.04 -5.83
CA LEU A 256 19.32 -11.68 -6.10
C LEU A 256 18.44 -10.94 -7.11
N ASN A 257 17.78 -11.66 -8.00
CA ASN A 257 16.91 -11.06 -9.03
C ASN A 257 15.41 -11.13 -8.72
N GLY A 258 15.05 -11.64 -7.57
CA GLY A 258 13.67 -11.61 -7.08
C GLY A 258 13.05 -12.98 -6.80
N GLY A 259 13.76 -14.04 -7.12
CA GLY A 259 13.33 -15.43 -6.85
C GLY A 259 12.41 -15.98 -7.91
#